data_51c75854796d3e80c9775032a5ba1385
#
_entry.id   51c75854796d3e80c9775032a5ba1385
#
_cell.length_a   1.000
_cell.length_b   1.000
_cell.length_c   1.000
_cell.angle_alpha   90.00
_cell.angle_beta   90.00
_cell.angle_gamma   90.00
#
_symmetry.space_group_name_H-M   'P 1'
#
loop_
_entity.id
_entity.type
_entity.pdbx_description
1 polymer ?
#
loop_
_entity_poly.entity_id
_entity_poly.type
_entity_poly.pdbx_seq_one_letter_code
_entity_poly.pdbx_strand_id
1 'polypeptide(L)'
;MDNINDLIGDAAKQLMAQANGIQNQKLKASAQRVAQTISAKTRDELISVARSDAYGRDTRFIKYLPITWRQKAVMGRVYSFQCTTNKDGTPGEFRMSLATAGKDLNIERDNLKNDLRQLVELGFLTKRSNGARKPATYLVDEVVCVTEARRNGWDE
;
A
#
# COMPACT_ATOMS: atom_id res chain seq x y z
N MET A 1 43.78 1.30 10.92
CA MET A 1 42.93 1.47 12.12
C MET A 1 41.53 1.77 11.62
N ASP A 2 40.71 0.75 11.56
CA ASP A 2 39.31 0.94 11.19
C ASP A 2 38.62 1.72 12.28
N ASN A 3 37.96 2.81 11.87
CA ASN A 3 37.42 3.80 12.78
C ASN A 3 36.22 3.17 13.53
N ILE A 4 36.29 3.04 14.84
CA ILE A 4 35.25 2.47 15.71
C ILE A 4 33.88 3.11 15.44
N ASN A 5 33.84 4.37 15.00
CA ASN A 5 32.62 5.09 14.63
C ASN A 5 31.95 4.52 13.36
N ASP A 6 32.70 4.00 12.40
CA ASP A 6 32.15 3.39 11.18
C ASP A 6 31.53 2.02 11.49
N LEU A 7 32.16 1.23 12.37
CA LEU A 7 31.62 -0.05 12.84
C LEU A 7 30.32 0.12 13.64
N ILE A 8 30.23 1.15 14.48
CA ILE A 8 29.01 1.48 15.25
C ILE A 8 27.89 1.92 14.30
N GLY A 9 28.22 2.72 13.28
CA GLY A 9 27.26 3.16 12.27
C GLY A 9 26.65 2.01 11.46
N ASP A 10 27.47 1.04 11.08
CA ASP A 10 27.00 -0.13 10.31
C ASP A 10 26.18 -1.10 11.17
N ALA A 11 26.56 -1.33 12.43
CA ALA A 11 25.78 -2.11 13.37
C ALA A 11 24.39 -1.48 13.64
N ALA A 12 24.33 -0.16 13.80
CA ALA A 12 23.07 0.55 13.99
C ALA A 12 22.16 0.44 12.75
N LYS A 13 22.71 0.55 11.53
CA LYS A 13 21.96 0.35 10.28
C LYS A 13 21.40 -1.08 10.16
N GLN A 14 22.20 -2.09 10.52
CA GLN A 14 21.77 -3.49 10.50
C GLN A 14 20.66 -3.76 11.52
N LEU A 15 20.75 -3.21 12.72
CA LEU A 15 19.71 -3.33 13.76
C LEU A 15 18.40 -2.65 13.32
N MET A 16 18.47 -1.47 12.70
CA MET A 16 17.29 -0.80 12.15
C MET A 16 16.65 -1.61 11.01
N ALA A 17 17.44 -2.19 10.12
CA ALA A 17 16.92 -3.03 9.03
C ALA A 17 16.25 -4.30 9.57
N GLN A 18 16.82 -4.93 10.60
CA GLN A 18 16.21 -6.10 11.26
C GLN A 18 14.92 -5.72 12.00
N ALA A 19 14.88 -4.60 12.72
CA ALA A 19 13.68 -4.12 13.41
C ALA A 19 12.54 -3.84 12.42
N ASN A 20 12.84 -3.18 11.29
CA ASN A 20 11.87 -2.93 10.22
C ASN A 20 11.37 -4.23 9.58
N GLY A 21 12.24 -5.22 9.38
CA GLY A 21 11.87 -6.54 8.87
C GLY A 21 10.90 -7.28 9.79
N ILE A 22 11.15 -7.27 11.10
CA ILE A 22 10.27 -7.89 12.11
C ILE A 22 8.92 -7.19 12.18
N GLN A 23 8.91 -5.84 12.12
CA GLN A 23 7.66 -5.07 12.13
C GLN A 23 6.83 -5.35 10.88
N ASN A 24 7.44 -5.42 9.70
CA ASN A 24 6.77 -5.75 8.46
C ASN A 24 6.18 -7.17 8.46
N GLN A 25 6.89 -8.15 9.03
CA GLN A 25 6.37 -9.50 9.18
C GLN A 25 5.16 -9.57 10.12
N LYS A 26 5.19 -8.84 11.23
CA LYS A 26 4.06 -8.76 12.18
C LYS A 26 2.84 -8.11 11.53
N LEU A 27 3.02 -7.02 10.77
CA LEU A 27 1.96 -6.36 10.01
C LEU A 27 1.33 -7.29 8.97
N LYS A 28 2.16 -7.99 8.19
CA LYS A 28 1.70 -8.96 7.19
C LYS A 28 0.89 -10.09 7.82
N ALA A 29 1.39 -10.69 8.89
CA ALA A 29 0.69 -11.76 9.60
C ALA A 29 -0.64 -11.27 10.21
N SER A 30 -0.67 -10.05 10.73
CA SER A 30 -1.88 -9.42 11.26
C SER A 30 -2.92 -9.19 10.16
N ALA A 31 -2.51 -8.61 9.03
CA ALA A 31 -3.39 -8.35 7.88
C ALA A 31 -3.97 -9.65 7.29
N GLN A 32 -3.15 -10.70 7.18
CA GLN A 32 -3.60 -12.00 6.70
C GLN A 32 -4.63 -12.66 7.62
N ARG A 33 -4.42 -12.59 8.95
CA ARG A 33 -5.39 -13.12 9.93
C ARG A 33 -6.73 -12.41 9.84
N VAL A 34 -6.71 -11.09 9.71
CA VAL A 34 -7.93 -10.29 9.54
C VAL A 34 -8.67 -10.66 8.27
N ALA A 35 -7.96 -10.77 7.14
CA ALA A 35 -8.58 -11.14 5.86
C ALA A 35 -9.23 -12.52 5.88
N GLN A 36 -8.71 -13.46 6.68
CA GLN A 36 -9.22 -14.83 6.81
C GLN A 36 -10.45 -14.94 7.72
N THR A 37 -10.62 -14.02 8.68
CA THR A 37 -11.67 -14.10 9.71
C THR A 37 -12.91 -13.25 9.42
N ILE A 38 -12.88 -12.41 8.39
CA ILE A 38 -13.97 -11.49 8.08
C ILE A 38 -15.04 -12.17 7.22
N SER A 39 -16.30 -12.13 7.68
CA SER A 39 -17.46 -12.62 6.90
C SER A 39 -17.66 -11.80 5.60
N ALA A 40 -18.32 -12.39 4.60
CA ALA A 40 -18.62 -11.70 3.34
C ALA A 40 -19.40 -10.39 3.57
N LYS A 41 -20.38 -10.41 4.47
CA LYS A 41 -21.19 -9.23 4.83
C LYS A 41 -20.33 -8.11 5.42
N THR A 42 -19.47 -8.44 6.37
CA THR A 42 -18.55 -7.48 6.99
C THR A 42 -17.54 -6.92 5.96
N ARG A 43 -17.14 -7.75 5.01
CA ARG A 43 -16.26 -7.33 3.91
C ARG A 43 -16.92 -6.27 3.02
N ASP A 44 -18.18 -6.48 2.64
CA ASP A 44 -18.94 -5.55 1.82
C ASP A 44 -19.20 -4.22 2.55
N GLU A 45 -19.49 -4.27 3.86
CA GLU A 45 -19.60 -3.09 4.71
C GLU A 45 -18.29 -2.28 4.74
N LEU A 46 -17.13 -2.93 4.93
CA LEU A 46 -15.83 -2.27 4.94
C LEU A 46 -15.48 -1.64 3.58
N ILE A 47 -15.83 -2.31 2.48
CA ILE A 47 -15.65 -1.77 1.13
C ILE A 47 -16.55 -0.55 0.93
N SER A 48 -17.80 -0.60 1.38
CA SER A 48 -18.73 0.52 1.30
C SER A 48 -18.20 1.75 2.04
N VAL A 49 -17.67 1.54 3.23
CA VAL A 49 -17.03 2.59 4.04
C VAL A 49 -15.82 3.20 3.32
N ALA A 50 -14.91 2.36 2.82
CA ALA A 50 -13.75 2.84 2.08
C ALA A 50 -14.13 3.71 0.89
N ARG A 51 -15.19 3.34 0.16
CA ARG A 51 -15.67 4.05 -1.02
C ARG A 51 -16.46 5.30 -0.70
N SER A 52 -17.20 5.33 0.40
CA SER A 52 -17.92 6.53 0.86
C SER A 52 -16.96 7.67 1.21
N ASP A 53 -15.79 7.32 1.72
CA ASP A 53 -14.74 8.27 2.10
C ASP A 53 -13.90 8.78 0.90
N ALA A 54 -14.04 8.12 -0.26
CA ALA A 54 -13.25 8.43 -1.47
C ALA A 54 -13.70 9.68 -2.23
N TYR A 55 -14.74 10.36 -1.81
CA TYR A 55 -15.31 11.52 -2.51
C TYR A 55 -14.51 12.83 -2.35
N GLY A 56 -13.50 12.82 -1.54
CA GLY A 56 -12.53 13.90 -1.45
C GLY A 56 -11.12 13.35 -1.75
N ARG A 57 -10.28 14.10 -2.42
CA ARG A 57 -8.87 13.78 -2.75
C ARG A 57 -8.01 13.31 -1.57
N ASP A 58 -8.59 13.21 -0.40
CA ASP A 58 -8.03 12.72 0.85
C ASP A 58 -8.69 11.40 1.24
N THR A 59 -8.14 10.31 0.76
CA THR A 59 -8.49 8.96 1.24
C THR A 59 -8.10 8.85 2.72
N ARG A 60 -9.05 9.19 3.61
CA ARG A 60 -8.78 9.39 5.03
C ARG A 60 -8.16 8.15 5.68
N PHE A 61 -8.64 6.95 5.35
CA PHE A 61 -8.10 5.72 5.92
C PHE A 61 -6.61 5.50 5.57
N ILE A 62 -6.13 5.94 4.40
CA ILE A 62 -4.71 5.80 4.01
C ILE A 62 -3.79 6.59 4.95
N LYS A 63 -4.26 7.69 5.52
CA LYS A 63 -3.48 8.49 6.48
C LYS A 63 -3.11 7.70 7.73
N TYR A 64 -3.95 6.77 8.13
CA TYR A 64 -3.78 5.97 9.34
C TYR A 64 -3.02 4.66 9.12
N LEU A 65 -2.64 4.35 7.89
CA LEU A 65 -1.81 3.19 7.62
C LEU A 65 -0.37 3.41 8.11
N PRO A 66 0.28 2.40 8.72
CA PRO A 66 1.63 2.50 9.27
C PRO A 66 2.69 2.35 8.16
N ILE A 67 2.64 3.23 7.19
CA ILE A 67 3.52 3.27 6.02
C ILE A 67 4.08 4.67 5.81
N THR A 68 5.10 4.78 4.99
CA THR A 68 5.77 6.07 4.72
C THR A 68 4.86 7.03 3.95
N TRP A 69 5.14 8.33 4.02
CA TRP A 69 4.44 9.36 3.24
C TRP A 69 4.43 9.07 1.75
N ARG A 70 5.57 8.63 1.22
CA ARG A 70 5.72 8.28 -0.19
C ARG A 70 4.82 7.11 -0.57
N GLN A 71 4.77 6.08 0.27
CA GLN A 71 3.87 4.94 0.09
C GLN A 71 2.40 5.34 0.18
N LYS A 72 2.04 6.28 1.07
CA LYS A 72 0.68 6.84 1.14
C LYS A 72 0.30 7.55 -0.17
N ALA A 73 1.21 8.32 -0.74
CA ALA A 73 0.99 8.98 -2.03
C ALA A 73 0.79 7.95 -3.16
N VAL A 74 1.60 6.89 -3.20
CA VAL A 74 1.45 5.79 -4.16
C VAL A 74 0.10 5.11 -4.01
N MET A 75 -0.31 4.77 -2.79
CA MET A 75 -1.61 4.16 -2.51
C MET A 75 -2.77 5.07 -2.89
N GLY A 76 -2.71 6.35 -2.55
CA GLY A 76 -3.72 7.34 -2.94
C GLY A 76 -3.89 7.41 -4.45
N ARG A 77 -2.78 7.34 -5.19
CA ARG A 77 -2.83 7.33 -6.66
C ARG A 77 -3.45 6.04 -7.21
N VAL A 78 -3.05 4.88 -6.71
CA VAL A 78 -3.65 3.60 -7.09
C VAL A 78 -5.15 3.62 -6.83
N TYR A 79 -5.55 4.05 -5.63
CA TYR A 79 -6.94 4.07 -5.22
C TYR A 79 -7.79 5.07 -6.00
N SER A 80 -7.22 6.19 -6.42
CA SER A 80 -7.95 7.16 -7.26
C SER A 80 -8.43 6.57 -8.57
N PHE A 81 -7.68 5.64 -9.18
CA PHE A 81 -8.13 4.88 -10.35
C PHE A 81 -9.24 3.89 -10.00
N GLN A 82 -9.09 3.18 -8.89
CA GLN A 82 -10.06 2.18 -8.46
C GLN A 82 -11.43 2.78 -8.14
N CYS A 83 -11.47 4.04 -7.67
CA CYS A 83 -12.70 4.78 -7.40
C CYS A 83 -13.32 5.42 -8.66
N THR A 84 -12.64 5.39 -9.81
CA THR A 84 -13.21 5.85 -11.08
C THR A 84 -13.97 4.74 -11.77
N THR A 85 -15.00 5.10 -12.52
CA THR A 85 -15.74 4.16 -13.37
C THR A 85 -15.39 4.43 -14.82
N ASN A 86 -15.00 3.40 -15.54
CA ASN A 86 -14.77 3.47 -16.97
C ASN A 86 -16.11 3.69 -17.72
N LYS A 87 -16.02 4.07 -18.99
CA LYS A 87 -17.20 4.31 -19.85
C LYS A 87 -18.11 3.06 -20.00
N ASP A 88 -17.55 1.89 -19.83
CA ASP A 88 -18.25 0.58 -19.87
C ASP A 88 -18.85 0.15 -18.53
N GLY A 89 -18.76 1.00 -17.49
CA GLY A 89 -19.26 0.72 -16.15
C GLY A 89 -18.33 -0.10 -15.28
N THR A 90 -17.16 -0.51 -15.77
CA THR A 90 -16.17 -1.25 -14.97
C THR A 90 -15.36 -0.32 -14.07
N PRO A 91 -14.90 -0.77 -12.88
CA PRO A 91 -13.98 -0.01 -12.05
C PRO A 91 -12.69 0.30 -12.80
N GLY A 92 -12.15 1.49 -12.60
CA GLY A 92 -10.85 1.86 -13.12
C GLY A 92 -9.72 1.03 -12.49
N GLU A 93 -8.64 0.88 -13.21
CA GLU A 93 -7.48 0.11 -12.77
C GLU A 93 -6.19 0.93 -12.91
N PHE A 94 -5.36 0.90 -11.88
CA PHE A 94 -4.01 1.46 -11.99
C PHE A 94 -3.12 0.54 -12.81
N ARG A 95 -2.91 0.90 -14.08
CA ARG A 95 -2.23 0.10 -15.10
C ARG A 95 -1.22 0.94 -15.88
N MET A 96 -0.36 1.64 -15.17
CA MET A 96 0.66 2.48 -15.75
C MET A 96 2.02 1.78 -15.78
N SER A 97 2.87 2.15 -16.74
CA SER A 97 4.29 1.81 -16.66
C SER A 97 4.92 2.51 -15.44
N LEU A 98 5.95 1.89 -14.85
CA LEU A 98 6.67 2.50 -13.73
C LEU A 98 7.28 3.86 -14.10
N ALA A 99 7.69 4.03 -15.36
CA ALA A 99 8.24 5.30 -15.83
C ALA A 99 7.15 6.40 -15.88
N THR A 100 5.96 6.09 -16.36
CA THR A 100 4.83 7.03 -16.41
C THR A 100 4.34 7.37 -15.01
N ALA A 101 4.13 6.36 -14.18
CA ALA A 101 3.67 6.54 -12.80
C ALA A 101 4.71 7.30 -11.95
N GLY A 102 6.00 7.06 -12.15
CA GLY A 102 7.06 7.79 -11.47
C GLY A 102 7.07 9.28 -11.82
N LYS A 103 6.87 9.61 -13.09
CA LYS A 103 6.75 11.03 -13.52
C LYS A 103 5.50 11.69 -12.93
N ASP A 104 4.38 11.00 -12.94
CA ASP A 104 3.11 11.50 -12.41
C ASP A 104 3.17 11.79 -10.89
N LEU A 105 3.84 10.93 -10.14
CA LEU A 105 4.02 11.04 -8.70
C LEU A 105 5.27 11.83 -8.27
N ASN A 106 6.12 12.23 -9.22
CA ASN A 106 7.45 12.78 -8.95
C ASN A 106 8.31 11.86 -8.04
N ILE A 107 8.27 10.56 -8.32
CA ILE A 107 9.01 9.52 -7.62
C ILE A 107 9.96 8.84 -8.61
N GLU A 108 11.20 8.65 -8.23
CA GLU A 108 12.16 7.89 -9.02
C GLU A 108 11.65 6.46 -9.26
N ARG A 109 11.87 5.93 -10.47
CA ARG A 109 11.36 4.63 -10.93
C ARG A 109 11.67 3.48 -9.97
N ASP A 110 12.91 3.39 -9.49
CA ASP A 110 13.34 2.29 -8.62
C ASP A 110 12.75 2.41 -7.22
N ASN A 111 12.60 3.63 -6.72
CA ASN A 111 11.90 3.91 -5.48
C ASN A 111 10.42 3.53 -5.57
N LEU A 112 9.75 3.90 -6.65
CA LEU A 112 8.36 3.52 -6.91
C LEU A 112 8.20 1.99 -7.00
N LYS A 113 9.11 1.31 -7.71
CA LYS A 113 9.12 -0.15 -7.80
C LYS A 113 9.25 -0.81 -6.44
N ASN A 114 10.14 -0.31 -5.59
CA ASN A 114 10.33 -0.81 -4.23
C ASN A 114 9.10 -0.55 -3.34
N ASP A 115 8.51 0.65 -3.41
CA ASP A 115 7.31 0.99 -2.66
C ASP A 115 6.13 0.09 -3.05
N LEU A 116 5.87 -0.10 -4.33
CA LEU A 116 4.82 -1.01 -4.81
C LEU A 116 5.04 -2.44 -4.35
N ARG A 117 6.30 -2.93 -4.39
CA ARG A 117 6.64 -4.26 -3.90
C ARG A 117 6.34 -4.39 -2.40
N GLN A 118 6.80 -3.45 -1.58
CA GLN A 118 6.57 -3.46 -0.14
C GLN A 118 5.08 -3.38 0.21
N LEU A 119 4.31 -2.55 -0.48
CA LEU A 119 2.87 -2.44 -0.27
C LEU A 119 2.12 -3.75 -0.61
N VAL A 120 2.58 -4.48 -1.63
CA VAL A 120 2.06 -5.82 -1.95
C VAL A 120 2.46 -6.83 -0.87
N GLU A 121 3.71 -6.81 -0.41
CA GLU A 121 4.20 -7.67 0.67
C GLU A 121 3.45 -7.44 1.99
N LEU A 122 3.07 -6.20 2.29
CA LEU A 122 2.25 -5.84 3.46
C LEU A 122 0.77 -6.22 3.29
N GLY A 123 0.33 -6.56 2.09
CA GLY A 123 -1.05 -6.92 1.78
C GLY A 123 -1.98 -5.72 1.56
N PHE A 124 -1.46 -4.50 1.51
CA PHE A 124 -2.27 -3.29 1.23
C PHE A 124 -2.58 -3.13 -0.25
N LEU A 125 -1.73 -3.67 -1.12
CA LEU A 125 -1.98 -3.77 -2.55
C LEU A 125 -2.02 -5.22 -3.02
N THR A 126 -2.87 -5.49 -3.98
CA THR A 126 -2.82 -6.70 -4.80
C THR A 126 -2.19 -6.37 -6.16
N LYS A 127 -1.42 -7.31 -6.70
CA LYS A 127 -0.78 -7.19 -8.01
C LYS A 127 -1.27 -8.28 -8.94
N ARG A 128 -1.75 -7.88 -10.13
CA ARG A 128 -2.10 -8.80 -11.21
C ARG A 128 -1.16 -8.61 -12.40
N SER A 129 -0.56 -9.69 -12.87
CA SER A 129 0.23 -9.68 -14.10
C SER A 129 -0.69 -9.67 -15.32
N ASN A 130 -0.37 -8.85 -16.30
CA ASN A 130 -1.12 -8.74 -17.55
C ASN A 130 -0.38 -9.40 -18.75
N GLY A 131 0.64 -10.21 -18.46
CA GLY A 131 1.47 -10.87 -19.45
C GLY A 131 2.80 -10.16 -19.72
N ALA A 132 3.63 -10.77 -20.58
CA ALA A 132 4.94 -10.26 -20.89
C ALA A 132 4.86 -8.86 -21.53
N ARG A 133 5.76 -7.98 -21.11
CA ARG A 133 5.90 -6.60 -21.61
C ARG A 133 4.70 -5.67 -21.36
N LYS A 134 3.69 -6.10 -20.61
CA LYS A 134 2.55 -5.25 -20.22
C LYS A 134 2.71 -4.77 -18.78
N PRO A 135 2.31 -3.53 -18.45
CA PRO A 135 2.30 -3.07 -17.07
C PRO A 135 1.40 -3.95 -16.20
N ALA A 136 1.84 -4.25 -15.00
CA ALA A 136 0.99 -4.92 -14.02
C ALA A 136 -0.15 -4.00 -13.57
N THR A 137 -1.27 -4.60 -13.17
CA THR A 137 -2.37 -3.89 -12.51
C THR A 137 -2.19 -3.98 -11.01
N TYR A 138 -2.37 -2.85 -10.33
CA TYR A 138 -2.37 -2.77 -8.88
C TYR A 138 -3.74 -2.29 -8.40
N LEU A 139 -4.22 -2.90 -7.33
CA LEU A 139 -5.47 -2.56 -6.66
C LEU A 139 -5.24 -2.46 -5.15
N VAL A 140 -5.90 -1.52 -4.50
CA VAL A 140 -5.91 -1.42 -3.03
C VAL A 140 -6.81 -2.51 -2.47
N ASP A 141 -6.33 -3.26 -1.50
CA ASP A 141 -7.17 -4.15 -0.69
C ASP A 141 -7.89 -3.33 0.38
N GLU A 142 -9.11 -2.90 0.07
CA GLU A 142 -9.91 -2.01 0.91
C GLU A 142 -10.18 -2.63 2.28
N VAL A 143 -10.42 -3.92 2.33
CA VAL A 143 -10.73 -4.64 3.59
C VAL A 143 -9.54 -4.61 4.54
N VAL A 144 -8.36 -4.95 4.03
CA VAL A 144 -7.12 -4.95 4.81
C VAL A 144 -6.78 -3.54 5.26
N CYS A 145 -6.86 -2.56 4.35
CA CYS A 145 -6.51 -1.18 4.64
C CYS A 145 -7.44 -0.53 5.66
N VAL A 146 -8.77 -0.69 5.53
CA VAL A 146 -9.75 -0.14 6.48
C VAL A 146 -9.58 -0.76 7.86
N THR A 147 -9.40 -2.08 7.92
CA THR A 147 -9.20 -2.77 9.18
C THR A 147 -7.94 -2.30 9.90
N GLU A 148 -6.84 -2.12 9.17
CA GLU A 148 -5.59 -1.64 9.74
C GLU A 148 -5.67 -0.15 10.14
N ALA A 149 -6.33 0.68 9.34
CA ALA A 149 -6.56 2.08 9.66
C ALA A 149 -7.36 2.25 10.95
N ARG A 150 -8.44 1.47 11.14
CA ARG A 150 -9.24 1.46 12.38
C ARG A 150 -8.40 1.05 13.60
N ARG A 151 -7.50 0.09 13.47
CA ARG A 151 -6.56 -0.29 14.54
C ARG A 151 -5.64 0.86 14.93
N ASN A 152 -5.34 1.76 13.99
CA ASN A 152 -4.48 2.92 14.19
C ASN A 152 -5.28 4.20 14.51
N GLY A 153 -6.54 4.07 14.91
CA GLY A 153 -7.37 5.17 15.41
C GLY A 153 -8.13 5.94 14.33
N TRP A 154 -8.37 5.32 13.17
CA TRP A 154 -9.30 5.88 12.20
C TRP A 154 -10.74 5.57 12.64
N ASP A 155 -11.44 6.61 13.07
CA ASP A 155 -12.88 6.60 13.35
C ASP A 155 -13.60 7.36 12.23
N GLU A 156 -14.73 6.83 11.78
CA GLU A 156 -15.58 7.42 10.74
C GLU A 156 -16.31 8.66 11.22
#